data_1d98fbad7084f903aa12ea067015e93e
#
_entry.id   1d98fbad7084f903aa12ea067015e93e
#
_cell.length_a   1.000
_cell.length_b   1.000
_cell.length_c   1.000
_cell.angle_alpha   90.00
_cell.angle_beta   90.00
_cell.angle_gamma   90.00
#
_symmetry.space_group_name_H-M   'P 1'
#
loop_
_entity.id
_entity.type
_entity.pdbx_description
1 polymer ?
#
loop_
_entity_poly.entity_id
_entity_poly.type
_entity_poly.pdbx_seq_one_letter_code
_entity_poly.pdbx_strand_id
1 'polypeptide(L)'
;CDDDAAFAGQLAEKIEAIVKPQMPRSTVDCATDAAQLRALPLAKYDLAFLDIDMGPLNGVDLARRLHELRPDMLLIFVTNYVEYSLQGYEVQAFRYLLKAEMPQKLERYVQQALTAYRKTRDTVRIFCDGEDVELQPQQILYAEMSARKVCLHLQGADRALLYTTATMADLADLLENHGFVRTHKSVLVNMEHIRDLQSTRLYLRDGTELPVSSHTASAVRKIYTQWRSAKKWVIG
;
A
#
# COMPACT_ATOMS: atom_id res chain seq x y z
N CYS A 1 18.17 -6.75 9.71
CA CYS A 1 18.62 -7.69 10.73
C CYS A 1 19.34 -8.85 10.03
N ASP A 2 20.60 -9.13 10.40
CA ASP A 2 21.46 -10.13 9.79
C ASP A 2 22.63 -10.40 10.75
N ASP A 3 23.01 -11.64 10.99
CA ASP A 3 24.10 -11.98 11.94
C ASP A 3 25.51 -11.67 11.38
N ASP A 4 25.63 -11.48 10.06
CA ASP A 4 26.81 -10.89 9.43
C ASP A 4 26.77 -9.36 9.56
N ALA A 5 27.48 -8.81 10.53
CA ALA A 5 27.55 -7.37 10.79
C ALA A 5 28.06 -6.56 9.59
N ALA A 6 29.00 -7.09 8.81
CA ALA A 6 29.54 -6.41 7.63
C ALA A 6 28.47 -6.33 6.53
N PHE A 7 27.73 -7.40 6.31
CA PHE A 7 26.63 -7.44 5.36
C PHE A 7 25.48 -6.53 5.81
N ALA A 8 25.06 -6.59 7.09
CA ALA A 8 24.03 -5.73 7.65
C ALA A 8 24.34 -4.26 7.44
N GLY A 9 25.58 -3.83 7.72
CA GLY A 9 26.04 -2.46 7.49
C GLY A 9 25.98 -2.05 6.02
N GLN A 10 26.50 -2.87 5.12
CA GLN A 10 26.45 -2.59 3.68
C GLN A 10 25.02 -2.52 3.14
N LEU A 11 24.14 -3.39 3.61
CA LEU A 11 22.73 -3.37 3.23
C LEU A 11 22.05 -2.10 3.71
N ALA A 12 22.29 -1.69 4.97
CA ALA A 12 21.76 -0.47 5.54
C ALA A 12 22.18 0.78 4.76
N GLU A 13 23.47 0.91 4.44
CA GLU A 13 24.00 2.01 3.62
C GLU A 13 23.30 2.11 2.26
N LYS A 14 23.11 0.96 1.58
CA LYS A 14 22.42 0.91 0.29
C LYS A 14 20.95 1.29 0.41
N ILE A 15 20.25 0.80 1.43
CA ILE A 15 18.85 1.16 1.70
C ILE A 15 18.76 2.66 1.99
N GLU A 16 19.62 3.18 2.84
CA GLU A 16 19.64 4.60 3.20
C GLU A 16 19.86 5.48 1.97
N ALA A 17 20.78 5.12 1.09
CA ALA A 17 21.05 5.84 -0.15
C ALA A 17 19.82 5.89 -1.09
N ILE A 18 18.99 4.85 -1.10
CA ILE A 18 17.76 4.80 -1.92
C ILE A 18 16.61 5.58 -1.24
N VAL A 19 16.49 5.47 0.09
CA VAL A 19 15.35 6.01 0.85
C VAL A 19 15.50 7.51 1.15
N LYS A 20 16.67 7.97 1.59
CA LYS A 20 16.91 9.36 2.01
C LYS A 20 16.52 10.44 1.00
N PRO A 21 16.78 10.31 -0.30
CA PRO A 21 16.36 11.31 -1.28
C PRO A 21 14.85 11.52 -1.34
N GLN A 22 14.06 10.50 -1.00
CA GLN A 22 12.60 10.50 -1.08
C GLN A 22 11.94 10.72 0.28
N MET A 23 12.62 10.34 1.35
CA MET A 23 12.16 10.41 2.75
C MET A 23 13.32 10.89 3.65
N PRO A 24 13.65 12.20 3.66
CA PRO A 24 14.83 12.72 4.36
C PRO A 24 14.85 12.48 5.89
N ARG A 25 13.68 12.29 6.50
CA ARG A 25 13.52 12.03 7.94
C ARG A 25 13.54 10.53 8.30
N SER A 26 13.72 9.64 7.33
CA SER A 26 13.82 8.19 7.60
C SER A 26 15.10 7.87 8.38
N THR A 27 15.07 6.82 9.19
CA THR A 27 16.21 6.22 9.86
C THR A 27 16.34 4.76 9.44
N VAL A 28 17.57 4.27 9.42
CA VAL A 28 17.87 2.86 9.18
C VAL A 28 18.72 2.38 10.35
N ASP A 29 18.23 1.38 11.07
CA ASP A 29 18.92 0.77 12.20
C ASP A 29 19.27 -0.68 11.87
N CYS A 30 20.39 -1.17 12.41
CA CYS A 30 20.85 -2.54 12.24
C CYS A 30 20.78 -3.29 13.57
N ALA A 31 20.49 -4.59 13.47
CA ALA A 31 20.63 -5.53 14.58
C ALA A 31 21.30 -6.81 14.06
N THR A 32 22.35 -7.26 14.76
CA THR A 32 23.11 -8.45 14.39
C THR A 32 22.90 -9.61 15.35
N ASP A 33 22.19 -9.36 16.44
CA ASP A 33 21.87 -10.36 17.45
C ASP A 33 20.56 -10.04 18.18
N ALA A 34 20.11 -11.00 18.98
CA ALA A 34 18.86 -10.88 19.74
C ALA A 34 18.90 -9.80 20.83
N ALA A 35 20.08 -9.39 21.31
CA ALA A 35 20.20 -8.36 22.33
C ALA A 35 20.01 -6.98 21.70
N GLN A 36 20.67 -6.71 20.57
CA GLN A 36 20.49 -5.48 19.79
C GLN A 36 19.04 -5.36 19.31
N LEU A 37 18.45 -6.45 18.79
CA LEU A 37 17.07 -6.44 18.34
C LEU A 37 16.10 -6.07 19.46
N ARG A 38 16.30 -6.58 20.69
CA ARG A 38 15.45 -6.22 21.84
C ARG A 38 15.58 -4.76 22.26
N ALA A 39 16.69 -4.12 21.97
CA ALA A 39 16.91 -2.70 22.29
C ALA A 39 16.20 -1.76 21.29
N LEU A 40 15.80 -2.26 20.14
CA LEU A 40 15.12 -1.47 19.11
C LEU A 40 13.61 -1.31 19.39
N PRO A 41 13.04 -0.14 19.07
CA PRO A 41 11.60 0.10 19.22
C PRO A 41 10.81 -0.54 18.06
N LEU A 42 10.73 -1.87 18.02
CA LEU A 42 10.25 -2.67 16.88
C LEU A 42 8.90 -2.20 16.31
N ALA A 43 7.98 -1.76 17.16
CA ALA A 43 6.67 -1.26 16.74
C ALA A 43 6.72 0.07 15.97
N LYS A 44 7.87 0.77 15.90
CA LYS A 44 8.02 2.05 15.19
C LYS A 44 8.54 1.91 13.77
N TYR A 45 9.05 0.72 13.40
CA TYR A 45 9.54 0.49 12.04
C TYR A 45 8.39 0.24 11.06
N ASP A 46 8.56 0.75 9.85
CA ASP A 46 7.60 0.62 8.76
C ASP A 46 8.02 -0.47 7.77
N LEU A 47 9.31 -0.78 7.73
CA LEU A 47 9.93 -1.74 6.81
C LEU A 47 11.04 -2.49 7.55
N ALA A 48 11.10 -3.81 7.39
CA ALA A 48 12.17 -4.64 7.93
C ALA A 48 12.78 -5.52 6.84
N PHE A 49 14.12 -5.56 6.83
CA PHE A 49 14.92 -6.48 6.03
C PHE A 49 15.49 -7.52 6.99
N LEU A 50 15.20 -8.79 6.74
CA LEU A 50 15.50 -9.87 7.67
C LEU A 50 16.26 -10.99 6.95
N ASP A 51 17.43 -11.38 7.47
CA ASP A 51 17.95 -12.69 7.12
C ASP A 51 17.12 -13.78 7.83
N ILE A 52 17.05 -14.95 7.23
CA ILE A 52 16.32 -16.10 7.77
C ILE A 52 17.20 -16.86 8.74
N ASP A 53 18.43 -17.14 8.37
CA ASP A 53 19.37 -17.94 9.15
C ASP A 53 20.33 -17.02 9.92
N MET A 54 20.01 -16.74 11.16
CA MET A 54 20.78 -15.90 12.07
C MET A 54 21.17 -16.70 13.33
N GLY A 55 21.57 -17.95 13.14
CA GLY A 55 21.95 -18.84 14.23
C GLY A 55 20.79 -19.15 15.19
N PRO A 56 20.85 -18.70 16.46
CA PRO A 56 19.77 -18.98 17.44
C PRO A 56 18.49 -18.17 17.17
N LEU A 57 18.53 -17.17 16.30
CA LEU A 57 17.40 -16.33 15.94
C LEU A 57 16.94 -16.67 14.53
N ASN A 58 15.73 -17.23 14.40
CA ASN A 58 15.14 -17.52 13.11
C ASN A 58 14.40 -16.30 12.58
N GLY A 59 14.76 -15.82 11.37
CA GLY A 59 14.16 -14.65 10.76
C GLY A 59 12.67 -14.81 10.44
N VAL A 60 12.18 -16.04 10.20
CA VAL A 60 10.75 -16.29 9.96
C VAL A 60 9.95 -16.11 11.26
N ASP A 61 10.48 -16.61 12.39
CA ASP A 61 9.84 -16.39 13.70
C ASP A 61 9.86 -14.92 14.11
N LEU A 62 10.95 -14.22 13.78
CA LEU A 62 11.02 -12.77 13.96
C LEU A 62 9.97 -12.05 13.11
N ALA A 63 9.85 -12.40 11.83
CA ALA A 63 8.86 -11.83 10.93
C ALA A 63 7.43 -12.01 11.45
N ARG A 64 7.10 -13.20 11.97
CA ARG A 64 5.79 -13.49 12.59
C ARG A 64 5.51 -12.56 13.77
N ARG A 65 6.48 -12.40 14.66
CA ARG A 65 6.36 -11.48 15.83
C ARG A 65 6.24 -10.03 15.42
N LEU A 66 6.98 -9.59 14.38
CA LEU A 66 6.87 -8.23 13.85
C LEU A 66 5.49 -7.99 13.23
N HIS A 67 4.95 -8.97 12.52
CA HIS A 67 3.61 -8.89 11.94
C HIS A 67 2.50 -8.85 13.01
N GLU A 68 2.66 -9.59 14.13
CA GLU A 68 1.75 -9.50 15.28
C GLU A 68 1.80 -8.12 15.96
N LEU A 69 3.00 -7.53 16.09
CA LEU A 69 3.17 -6.20 16.67
C LEU A 69 2.67 -5.09 15.75
N ARG A 70 2.81 -5.28 14.45
CA ARG A 70 2.50 -4.29 13.44
C ARG A 70 2.13 -4.93 12.09
N PRO A 71 0.85 -5.24 11.88
CA PRO A 71 0.38 -5.94 10.67
C PRO A 71 0.64 -5.20 9.34
N ASP A 72 0.80 -3.87 9.40
CA ASP A 72 1.10 -3.01 8.24
C ASP A 72 2.60 -2.85 7.94
N MET A 73 3.49 -3.46 8.76
CA MET A 73 4.93 -3.46 8.50
C MET A 73 5.26 -4.27 7.24
N LEU A 74 6.04 -3.68 6.36
CA LEU A 74 6.49 -4.37 5.15
C LEU A 74 7.74 -5.20 5.48
N LEU A 75 7.68 -6.50 5.24
CA LEU A 75 8.76 -7.44 5.54
C LEU A 75 9.43 -7.90 4.25
N ILE A 76 10.75 -7.76 4.15
CA ILE A 76 11.56 -8.25 3.04
C ILE A 76 12.62 -9.21 3.58
N PHE A 77 12.55 -10.48 3.18
CA PHE A 77 13.64 -11.40 3.48
C PHE A 77 14.82 -11.16 2.55
N VAL A 78 16.03 -11.18 3.13
CA VAL A 78 17.30 -11.06 2.39
C VAL A 78 18.20 -12.19 2.86
N THR A 79 18.30 -13.27 2.08
CA THR A 79 18.93 -14.51 2.52
C THR A 79 19.67 -15.24 1.41
N ASN A 80 20.52 -16.19 1.75
CA ASN A 80 21.16 -17.10 0.80
C ASN A 80 20.30 -18.32 0.43
N TYR A 81 19.21 -18.59 1.14
CA TYR A 81 18.44 -19.82 1.05
C TYR A 81 17.19 -19.64 0.20
N VAL A 82 17.01 -20.45 -0.84
CA VAL A 82 15.84 -20.43 -1.74
C VAL A 82 14.66 -21.21 -1.13
N GLU A 83 14.96 -22.27 -0.39
CA GLU A 83 13.99 -23.22 0.16
C GLU A 83 13.01 -22.63 1.16
N TYR A 84 13.37 -21.54 1.82
CA TYR A 84 12.49 -20.83 2.78
C TYR A 84 11.50 -19.87 2.11
N SER A 85 11.50 -19.76 0.80
CA SER A 85 10.57 -18.89 0.09
C SER A 85 9.09 -19.24 0.36
N LEU A 86 8.77 -20.52 0.56
CA LEU A 86 7.42 -20.98 0.92
C LEU A 86 7.01 -20.49 2.32
N GLN A 87 7.91 -20.49 3.29
CA GLN A 87 7.65 -20.00 4.65
C GLN A 87 7.45 -18.47 4.67
N GLY A 88 8.07 -17.74 3.73
CA GLY A 88 7.81 -16.32 3.53
C GLY A 88 6.35 -16.00 3.19
N TYR A 89 5.65 -16.92 2.52
CA TYR A 89 4.20 -16.77 2.26
C TYR A 89 3.36 -16.88 3.53
N GLU A 90 3.73 -17.72 4.48
CA GLU A 90 2.99 -17.89 5.75
C GLU A 90 2.99 -16.61 6.59
N VAL A 91 4.08 -15.85 6.55
CA VAL A 91 4.21 -14.56 7.27
C VAL A 91 3.89 -13.35 6.39
N GLN A 92 3.27 -13.55 5.22
CA GLN A 92 2.88 -12.50 4.27
C GLN A 92 4.02 -11.53 3.94
N ALA A 93 5.24 -12.06 3.76
CA ALA A 93 6.39 -11.24 3.39
C ALA A 93 6.11 -10.46 2.09
N PHE A 94 6.43 -9.17 2.11
CA PHE A 94 6.25 -8.29 0.96
C PHE A 94 7.12 -8.72 -0.23
N ARG A 95 8.38 -9.12 0.06
CA ARG A 95 9.32 -9.62 -0.96
C ARG A 95 10.30 -10.62 -0.34
N TYR A 96 10.89 -11.41 -1.23
CA TYR A 96 11.97 -12.33 -0.94
C TYR A 96 13.14 -12.03 -1.88
N LEU A 97 14.31 -11.74 -1.33
CA LEU A 97 15.51 -11.33 -2.04
C LEU A 97 16.65 -12.26 -1.70
N LEU A 98 17.22 -12.94 -2.69
CA LEU A 98 18.47 -13.66 -2.50
C LEU A 98 19.64 -12.68 -2.39
N LYS A 99 20.57 -12.90 -1.44
CA LYS A 99 21.77 -12.05 -1.26
C LYS A 99 22.55 -11.90 -2.56
N ALA A 100 22.64 -12.97 -3.37
CA ALA A 100 23.29 -12.98 -4.68
C ALA A 100 22.58 -12.07 -5.73
N GLU A 101 21.27 -11.84 -5.59
CA GLU A 101 20.49 -11.00 -6.50
C GLU A 101 20.35 -9.55 -6.02
N MET A 102 20.89 -9.25 -4.85
CA MET A 102 20.78 -7.92 -4.24
C MET A 102 21.23 -6.78 -5.18
N PRO A 103 22.36 -6.89 -5.93
CA PRO A 103 22.81 -5.80 -6.80
C PRO A 103 21.80 -5.41 -7.89
N GLN A 104 20.97 -6.36 -8.35
CA GLN A 104 20.02 -6.17 -9.45
C GLN A 104 18.60 -5.84 -8.95
N LYS A 105 18.21 -6.32 -7.76
CA LYS A 105 16.83 -6.30 -7.32
C LYS A 105 16.56 -5.40 -6.11
N LEU A 106 17.58 -5.06 -5.30
CA LEU A 106 17.39 -4.31 -4.05
C LEU A 106 16.68 -2.98 -4.29
N GLU A 107 17.21 -2.16 -5.21
CA GLU A 107 16.63 -0.85 -5.50
C GLU A 107 15.16 -0.96 -5.90
N ARG A 108 14.83 -1.88 -6.82
CA ARG A 108 13.45 -2.12 -7.24
C ARG A 108 12.55 -2.51 -6.07
N TYR A 109 13.00 -3.38 -5.17
CA TYR A 109 12.20 -3.84 -4.04
C TYR A 109 12.00 -2.76 -2.98
N VAL A 110 13.03 -1.94 -2.72
CA VAL A 110 12.91 -0.77 -1.85
C VAL A 110 11.91 0.23 -2.45
N GLN A 111 11.98 0.54 -3.75
CA GLN A 111 11.03 1.45 -4.42
C GLN A 111 9.59 0.94 -4.35
N GLN A 112 9.39 -0.37 -4.54
CA GLN A 112 8.08 -0.99 -4.38
C GLN A 112 7.56 -0.89 -2.94
N ALA A 113 8.44 -1.09 -1.95
CA ALA A 113 8.10 -0.95 -0.54
C ALA A 113 7.74 0.50 -0.18
N LEU A 114 8.51 1.49 -0.65
CA LEU A 114 8.20 2.91 -0.45
C LEU A 114 6.85 3.29 -1.08
N THR A 115 6.54 2.74 -2.24
CA THR A 115 5.25 2.96 -2.91
C THR A 115 4.10 2.35 -2.10
N ALA A 116 4.26 1.13 -1.60
CA ALA A 116 3.27 0.48 -0.73
C ALA A 116 3.08 1.25 0.58
N TYR A 117 4.18 1.64 1.23
CA TYR A 117 4.18 2.44 2.45
C TYR A 117 3.41 3.76 2.31
N ARG A 118 3.66 4.51 1.22
CA ARG A 118 2.93 5.76 0.96
C ARG A 118 1.45 5.53 0.82
N LYS A 119 1.06 4.47 0.14
CA LYS A 119 -0.36 4.12 -0.04
C LYS A 119 -1.07 3.84 1.28
N THR A 120 -0.44 3.13 2.20
CA THR A 120 -1.06 2.79 3.49
C THR A 120 -1.16 3.97 4.45
N ARG A 121 -0.36 5.02 4.23
CA ARG A 121 -0.34 6.25 5.05
C ARG A 121 -0.94 7.47 4.39
N ASP A 122 -1.34 7.33 3.15
CA ASP A 122 -2.03 8.38 2.41
C ASP A 122 -3.47 8.41 2.90
N THR A 123 -3.80 9.39 3.74
CA THR A 123 -5.14 9.61 4.27
C THR A 123 -5.72 10.91 3.76
N VAL A 124 -7.01 10.93 3.52
CA VAL A 124 -7.79 12.14 3.24
C VAL A 124 -8.70 12.40 4.43
N ARG A 125 -8.86 13.68 4.77
CA ARG A 125 -9.78 14.10 5.81
C ARG A 125 -11.07 14.63 5.17
N ILE A 126 -12.19 14.02 5.54
CA ILE A 126 -13.52 14.38 5.02
C ILE A 126 -14.46 14.56 6.20
N PHE A 127 -15.21 15.67 6.21
CA PHE A 127 -16.24 15.89 7.21
C PHE A 127 -17.46 15.03 6.89
N CYS A 128 -17.74 14.02 7.72
CA CYS A 128 -18.81 13.06 7.55
C CYS A 128 -19.61 12.92 8.85
N ASP A 129 -20.93 12.83 8.74
CA ASP A 129 -21.85 12.58 9.87
C ASP A 129 -21.65 13.49 11.10
N GLY A 130 -21.11 14.70 10.88
CA GLY A 130 -20.90 15.71 11.93
C GLY A 130 -19.50 15.73 12.52
N GLU A 131 -18.58 14.93 12.04
CA GLU A 131 -17.19 14.85 12.52
C GLU A 131 -16.16 14.78 11.37
N ASP A 132 -14.91 15.16 11.64
CA ASP A 132 -13.80 14.97 10.72
C ASP A 132 -13.33 13.52 10.77
N VAL A 133 -13.45 12.83 9.64
CA VAL A 133 -13.03 11.42 9.52
C VAL A 133 -11.79 11.34 8.64
N GLU A 134 -10.74 10.69 9.14
CA GLU A 134 -9.56 10.33 8.35
C GLU A 134 -9.80 8.98 7.68
N LEU A 135 -9.74 8.96 6.35
CA LEU A 135 -9.95 7.78 5.52
C LEU A 135 -8.74 7.51 4.64
N GLN A 136 -8.38 6.26 4.49
CA GLN A 136 -7.49 5.84 3.42
C GLN A 136 -8.29 5.84 2.10
N PRO A 137 -7.82 6.52 1.03
CA PRO A 137 -8.54 6.52 -0.26
C PRO A 137 -8.86 5.12 -0.78
N GLN A 138 -8.01 4.12 -0.48
CA GLN A 138 -8.22 2.73 -0.88
C GLN A 138 -9.45 2.08 -0.22
N GLN A 139 -9.87 2.56 0.94
CA GLN A 139 -11.07 2.09 1.62
C GLN A 139 -12.35 2.60 0.95
N ILE A 140 -12.27 3.71 0.20
CA ILE A 140 -13.43 4.27 -0.48
C ILE A 140 -13.62 3.54 -1.81
N LEU A 141 -14.71 2.79 -1.94
CA LEU A 141 -15.09 2.10 -3.17
C LEU A 141 -15.61 3.09 -4.21
N TYR A 142 -16.56 3.90 -3.80
CA TYR A 142 -17.16 4.94 -4.60
C TYR A 142 -17.92 5.95 -3.72
N ALA A 143 -18.26 7.10 -4.31
CA ALA A 143 -19.17 8.06 -3.73
C ALA A 143 -20.35 8.29 -4.66
N GLU A 144 -21.56 8.41 -4.10
CA GLU A 144 -22.77 8.70 -4.86
C GLU A 144 -23.67 9.75 -4.18
N MET A 145 -24.46 10.44 -5.00
CA MET A 145 -25.50 11.32 -4.47
C MET A 145 -26.67 10.50 -3.93
N SER A 146 -26.98 10.64 -2.65
CA SER A 146 -28.10 10.04 -1.97
C SER A 146 -28.89 11.10 -1.21
N ALA A 147 -30.14 11.30 -1.54
CA ALA A 147 -31.07 12.20 -0.83
C ALA A 147 -30.49 13.59 -0.46
N ARG A 148 -29.84 14.29 -1.38
CA ARG A 148 -29.18 15.61 -1.25
C ARG A 148 -27.85 15.64 -0.51
N LYS A 149 -27.32 14.50 -0.08
CA LYS A 149 -25.96 14.36 0.48
C LYS A 149 -25.14 13.46 -0.41
N VAL A 150 -23.83 13.52 -0.27
CA VAL A 150 -22.95 12.52 -0.87
C VAL A 150 -22.74 11.41 0.14
N CYS A 151 -22.93 10.17 -0.30
CA CYS A 151 -22.68 8.96 0.46
C CYS A 151 -21.35 8.33 -0.03
N LEU A 152 -20.41 8.09 0.88
CA LEU A 152 -19.20 7.34 0.64
C LEU A 152 -19.46 5.87 0.99
N HIS A 153 -19.17 4.96 0.06
CA HIS A 153 -19.24 3.52 0.27
C HIS A 153 -17.85 3.01 0.56
N LEU A 154 -17.66 2.35 1.71
CA LEU A 154 -16.35 1.93 2.23
C LEU A 154 -16.23 0.41 2.24
N GLN A 155 -15.00 -0.08 2.05
CA GLN A 155 -14.63 -1.47 2.21
C GLN A 155 -13.86 -1.67 3.52
N GLY A 156 -14.20 -2.71 4.28
CA GLY A 156 -13.42 -3.12 5.46
C GLY A 156 -13.49 -2.19 6.67
N ALA A 157 -14.42 -1.22 6.67
CA ALA A 157 -14.63 -0.31 7.78
C ALA A 157 -15.75 -0.80 8.72
N ASP A 158 -15.70 -0.41 10.00
CA ASP A 158 -16.78 -0.68 10.97
C ASP A 158 -18.11 -0.05 10.52
N ARG A 159 -18.04 1.07 9.78
CA ARG A 159 -19.16 1.72 9.10
C ARG A 159 -18.97 1.58 7.58
N ALA A 160 -19.84 0.86 6.93
CA ALA A 160 -19.81 0.67 5.47
C ALA A 160 -20.21 1.93 4.69
N LEU A 161 -20.94 2.87 5.30
CA LEU A 161 -21.47 4.10 4.70
C LEU A 161 -21.15 5.31 5.57
N LEU A 162 -20.70 6.40 4.94
CA LEU A 162 -20.54 7.71 5.56
C LEU A 162 -21.22 8.78 4.70
N TYR A 163 -21.86 9.76 5.33
CA TYR A 163 -22.55 10.85 4.62
C TYR A 163 -21.79 12.15 4.83
N THR A 164 -21.46 12.82 3.73
CA THR A 164 -20.76 14.11 3.76
C THR A 164 -21.61 15.23 3.18
N THR A 165 -21.35 16.45 3.66
CA THR A 165 -21.87 17.70 3.08
C THR A 165 -20.99 18.25 1.97
N ALA A 166 -19.80 17.70 1.75
CA ALA A 166 -18.94 18.03 0.62
C ALA A 166 -19.67 17.75 -0.69
N THR A 167 -19.46 18.60 -1.69
CA THR A 167 -20.05 18.37 -3.00
C THR A 167 -19.29 17.25 -3.75
N MET A 168 -19.90 16.71 -4.79
CA MET A 168 -19.24 15.73 -5.67
C MET A 168 -18.01 16.34 -6.37
N ALA A 169 -17.98 17.66 -6.58
CA ALA A 169 -16.82 18.36 -7.15
C ALA A 169 -15.67 18.42 -6.14
N ASP A 170 -15.95 18.85 -4.90
CA ASP A 170 -14.95 18.92 -3.82
C ASP A 170 -14.31 17.55 -3.58
N LEU A 171 -15.10 16.48 -3.59
CA LEU A 171 -14.57 15.11 -3.45
C LEU A 171 -13.76 14.67 -4.67
N ALA A 172 -14.16 15.05 -5.89
CA ALA A 172 -13.40 14.72 -7.09
C ALA A 172 -12.02 15.41 -7.06
N ASP A 173 -11.96 16.68 -6.65
CA ASP A 173 -10.70 17.43 -6.53
C ASP A 173 -9.82 16.85 -5.41
N LEU A 174 -10.40 16.56 -4.23
CA LEU A 174 -9.70 15.96 -3.10
C LEU A 174 -9.07 14.58 -3.46
N LEU A 175 -9.81 13.78 -4.24
CA LEU A 175 -9.44 12.39 -4.57
C LEU A 175 -8.79 12.24 -5.95
N GLU A 176 -8.52 13.36 -6.68
CA GLU A 176 -7.96 13.35 -8.03
C GLU A 176 -6.68 12.51 -8.13
N ASN A 177 -5.74 12.74 -7.21
CA ASN A 177 -4.43 12.05 -7.20
C ASN A 177 -4.48 10.64 -6.59
N HIS A 178 -5.63 10.20 -6.10
CA HIS A 178 -5.83 8.91 -5.43
C HIS A 178 -6.50 7.85 -6.33
N GLY A 179 -6.54 8.09 -7.62
CA GLY A 179 -7.04 7.10 -8.58
C GLY A 179 -8.57 7.05 -8.69
N PHE A 180 -9.25 8.16 -8.42
CA PHE A 180 -10.69 8.26 -8.62
C PHE A 180 -11.03 8.85 -9.99
N VAL A 181 -12.20 8.48 -10.51
CA VAL A 181 -12.74 8.99 -11.76
C VAL A 181 -14.25 9.26 -11.62
N ARG A 182 -14.68 10.42 -12.08
CA ARG A 182 -16.11 10.77 -12.11
C ARG A 182 -16.77 10.13 -13.31
N THR A 183 -17.57 9.10 -13.09
CA THR A 183 -18.25 8.32 -14.16
C THR A 183 -19.63 8.88 -14.51
N HIS A 184 -20.26 9.57 -13.58
CA HIS A 184 -21.57 10.22 -13.74
C HIS A 184 -21.61 11.53 -12.96
N LYS A 185 -22.55 12.42 -13.27
CA LYS A 185 -22.73 13.68 -12.50
C LYS A 185 -22.91 13.45 -10.99
N SER A 186 -23.42 12.27 -10.63
CA SER A 186 -23.72 11.87 -9.24
C SER A 186 -22.85 10.71 -8.73
N VAL A 187 -21.80 10.28 -9.45
CA VAL A 187 -20.98 9.12 -9.05
C VAL A 187 -19.51 9.38 -9.33
N LEU A 188 -18.68 9.15 -8.30
CA LEU A 188 -17.22 9.20 -8.30
C LEU A 188 -16.72 7.81 -7.86
N VAL A 189 -15.86 7.18 -8.66
CA VAL A 189 -15.46 5.77 -8.47
C VAL A 189 -13.96 5.64 -8.29
N ASN A 190 -13.53 4.85 -7.33
CA ASN A 190 -12.14 4.43 -7.20
C ASN A 190 -11.82 3.36 -8.27
N MET A 191 -10.92 3.70 -9.18
CA MET A 191 -10.52 2.84 -10.30
C MET A 191 -9.87 1.52 -9.87
N GLU A 192 -9.35 1.46 -8.64
CA GLU A 192 -8.75 0.25 -8.07
C GLU A 192 -9.76 -0.89 -7.91
N HIS A 193 -11.01 -0.54 -7.62
CA HIS A 193 -12.10 -1.50 -7.39
C HIS A 193 -12.88 -1.86 -8.66
N ILE A 194 -12.62 -1.22 -9.80
CA ILE A 194 -13.28 -1.55 -11.06
C ILE A 194 -12.83 -2.94 -11.55
N ARG A 195 -13.80 -3.83 -11.73
CA ARG A 195 -13.62 -5.13 -12.37
C ARG A 195 -13.79 -5.03 -13.88
N ASP A 196 -14.89 -4.38 -14.33
CA ASP A 196 -15.26 -4.25 -15.74
C ASP A 196 -15.82 -2.85 -16.03
N LEU A 197 -15.48 -2.28 -17.18
CA LEU A 197 -15.93 -0.96 -17.63
C LEU A 197 -16.55 -1.05 -19.02
N GLN A 198 -17.86 -0.85 -19.09
CA GLN A 198 -18.66 -0.83 -20.32
C GLN A 198 -18.97 0.61 -20.75
N SER A 199 -19.75 0.79 -21.80
CA SER A 199 -20.06 2.12 -22.36
C SER A 199 -20.98 2.96 -21.45
N THR A 200 -21.94 2.33 -20.78
CA THR A 200 -22.95 3.02 -19.95
C THR A 200 -22.96 2.57 -18.49
N ARG A 201 -22.18 1.56 -18.16
CA ARG A 201 -22.13 0.94 -16.84
C ARG A 201 -20.69 0.49 -16.50
N LEU A 202 -20.40 0.38 -15.23
CA LEU A 202 -19.22 -0.31 -14.74
C LEU A 202 -19.61 -1.26 -13.59
N TYR A 203 -18.76 -2.23 -13.35
CA TYR A 203 -18.94 -3.21 -12.28
C TYR A 203 -17.72 -3.19 -11.38
N LEU A 204 -17.94 -3.09 -10.07
CA LEU A 204 -16.90 -3.23 -9.07
C LEU A 204 -16.60 -4.72 -8.80
N ARG A 205 -15.53 -4.98 -8.07
CA ARG A 205 -15.12 -6.36 -7.73
C ARG A 205 -16.09 -7.05 -6.77
N ASP A 206 -16.82 -6.29 -5.97
CA ASP A 206 -17.86 -6.79 -5.06
C ASP A 206 -19.20 -7.06 -5.77
N GLY A 207 -19.29 -6.78 -7.06
CA GLY A 207 -20.49 -6.97 -7.88
C GLY A 207 -21.37 -5.72 -8.02
N THR A 208 -21.06 -4.62 -7.34
CA THR A 208 -21.80 -3.36 -7.43
C THR A 208 -21.79 -2.85 -8.86
N GLU A 209 -22.97 -2.52 -9.40
CA GLU A 209 -23.16 -1.89 -10.71
C GLU A 209 -23.32 -0.37 -10.54
N LEU A 210 -22.54 0.43 -11.29
CA LEU A 210 -22.57 1.89 -11.25
C LEU A 210 -22.73 2.49 -12.66
N PRO A 211 -23.41 3.63 -12.80
CA PRO A 211 -23.64 4.26 -14.09
C PRO A 211 -22.39 4.96 -14.64
N VAL A 212 -22.26 4.93 -15.96
CA VAL A 212 -21.33 5.74 -16.73
C VAL A 212 -22.14 6.61 -17.68
N SER A 213 -21.95 7.93 -17.60
CA SER A 213 -22.63 8.87 -18.49
C SER A 213 -22.12 8.68 -19.93
N SER A 214 -23.03 8.64 -20.90
CA SER A 214 -22.67 8.55 -22.33
C SER A 214 -21.77 9.69 -22.78
N HIS A 215 -21.94 10.90 -22.21
CA HIS A 215 -21.12 12.08 -22.52
C HIS A 215 -19.69 11.97 -21.97
N THR A 216 -19.46 11.24 -20.89
CA THR A 216 -18.13 11.09 -20.25
C THR A 216 -17.49 9.74 -20.53
N ALA A 217 -18.18 8.79 -21.11
CA ALA A 217 -17.72 7.41 -21.28
C ALA A 217 -16.36 7.29 -21.99
N SER A 218 -16.12 8.06 -23.04
CA SER A 218 -14.83 8.09 -23.77
C SER A 218 -13.71 8.60 -22.89
N ALA A 219 -13.93 9.72 -22.17
CA ALA A 219 -12.94 10.30 -21.27
C ALA A 219 -12.63 9.35 -20.09
N VAL A 220 -13.66 8.78 -19.46
CA VAL A 220 -13.52 7.79 -18.37
C VAL A 220 -12.69 6.59 -18.83
N ARG A 221 -12.97 6.05 -20.04
CA ARG A 221 -12.22 4.92 -20.58
C ARG A 221 -10.75 5.26 -20.82
N LYS A 222 -10.47 6.46 -21.34
CA LYS A 222 -9.10 6.94 -21.57
C LYS A 222 -8.33 7.04 -20.24
N ILE A 223 -8.93 7.70 -19.22
CA ILE A 223 -8.35 7.85 -17.89
C ILE A 223 -8.09 6.48 -17.26
N TYR A 224 -9.07 5.58 -17.28
CA TYR A 224 -8.94 4.24 -16.71
C TYR A 224 -7.86 3.41 -17.41
N THR A 225 -7.75 3.49 -18.73
CA THR A 225 -6.73 2.77 -19.49
C THR A 225 -5.33 3.29 -19.16
N GLN A 226 -5.15 4.60 -19.10
CA GLN A 226 -3.88 5.23 -18.71
C GLN A 226 -3.47 4.83 -17.29
N TRP A 227 -4.41 4.90 -16.34
CA TRP A 227 -4.20 4.50 -14.95
C TRP A 227 -3.82 3.01 -14.82
N ARG A 228 -4.50 2.11 -15.53
CA ARG A 228 -4.15 0.68 -15.56
C ARG A 228 -2.78 0.42 -16.18
N SER A 229 -2.42 1.15 -17.22
CA SER A 229 -1.09 1.02 -17.86
C SER A 229 0.02 1.45 -16.93
N ALA A 230 -0.15 2.57 -16.22
CA ALA A 230 0.81 3.04 -15.22
C ALA A 230 1.03 2.01 -14.09
N LYS A 231 -0.04 1.29 -13.65
CA LYS A 231 0.08 0.22 -12.64
C LYS A 231 0.75 -1.06 -13.14
N LYS A 232 0.60 -1.42 -14.42
CA LYS A 232 1.23 -2.64 -14.98
C LYS A 232 2.75 -2.59 -14.94
N TRP A 233 3.37 -1.42 -15.00
CA TRP A 233 4.83 -1.25 -14.90
C TRP A 233 5.38 -1.45 -13.48
N VAL A 234 4.51 -1.55 -12.46
CA VAL A 234 4.90 -1.77 -11.05
C VAL A 234 4.93 -3.26 -10.68
N ILE A 235 4.40 -4.14 -11.54
CA ILE A 235 4.22 -5.59 -11.27
C ILE A 235 5.10 -6.47 -12.19
N GLY A 236 6.00 -5.88 -12.94
CA GLY A 236 6.93 -6.59 -13.83
C GLY A 236 8.28 -6.89 -13.17
#